data_81ae2b008807d6a6191fd265f1b517f7
#
_entry.id   81ae2b008807d6a6191fd265f1b517f7
#
_cell.length_a   1.000
_cell.length_b   1.000
_cell.length_c   1.000
_cell.angle_alpha   90.00
_cell.angle_beta   90.00
_cell.angle_gamma   90.00
#
_symmetry.space_group_name_H-M   'P 1'
#
loop_
_entity.id
_entity.type
_entity.pdbx_description
1 polymer ?
#
loop_
_entity_poly.entity_id
_entity_poly.type
_entity_poly.pdbx_seq_one_letter_code
_entity_poly.pdbx_strand_id
1 'polypeptide(L)'
;TPTIPAVVEHAVLTERRTQLGTGDDAIHTVEHVLAAVAGAEVDDVTIELDGPEPPIMDGSAVAFLEALSSAGPSSQRGLAEYLTLRSPIRVVDGESIYEAHPSDTLDLSVSIDFPHPLIGRQECRYDVTPDVFAREIAPARTFGFVREVDALRSRGLIRGGSTENAIVLDDTGVVENTLRWPDEFVRHKALDCVGDLALAGRRVRARVVAHKPSHRGTILLVRELTKQAGKETTVLGIEEIMKVLPHRYPFLLVDRILEIESGKRIVGVKNVTINEPFFQGHFPGHPIMPGVLIIEAMAQVGGMLLMGSVDDPETKVVYFMSLDNVKW
;
A
#
# COMPACT_ATOMS: atom_id res chain seq x y z
N THR A 1 -14.05 -22.53 -3.19
CA THR A 1 -12.75 -22.22 -2.58
C THR A 1 -12.92 -20.96 -1.77
N PRO A 2 -12.53 -20.91 -0.48
CA PRO A 2 -12.63 -19.69 0.32
C PRO A 2 -11.70 -18.62 -0.26
N THR A 3 -12.11 -17.36 -0.16
CA THR A 3 -11.30 -16.21 -0.54
C THR A 3 -10.96 -15.42 0.71
N ILE A 4 -9.67 -15.16 0.94
CA ILE A 4 -9.18 -14.38 2.07
C ILE A 4 -8.60 -13.07 1.54
N PRO A 5 -9.14 -11.91 1.90
CA PRO A 5 -8.54 -10.63 1.56
C PRO A 5 -7.14 -10.51 2.19
N ALA A 6 -6.16 -10.10 1.39
CA ALA A 6 -4.79 -9.88 1.85
C ALA A 6 -4.65 -8.51 2.52
N VAL A 7 -5.35 -8.35 3.64
CA VAL A 7 -5.34 -7.14 4.47
C VAL A 7 -5.08 -7.47 5.94
N VAL A 8 -4.63 -6.49 6.70
CA VAL A 8 -4.12 -6.66 8.06
C VAL A 8 -5.17 -7.21 9.05
N GLU A 9 -6.46 -7.03 8.77
CA GLU A 9 -7.56 -7.58 9.56
C GLU A 9 -7.60 -9.11 9.54
N HIS A 10 -7.11 -9.73 8.46
CA HIS A 10 -7.00 -11.18 8.31
C HIS A 10 -5.62 -11.73 8.70
N ALA A 11 -4.65 -10.84 8.98
CA ALA A 11 -3.31 -11.26 9.39
C ALA A 11 -3.28 -11.78 10.82
N VAL A 12 -2.69 -12.94 11.01
CA VAL A 12 -2.45 -13.57 12.31
C VAL A 12 -1.04 -13.24 12.78
N LEU A 13 -0.91 -12.86 14.05
CA LEU A 13 0.40 -12.61 14.64
C LEU A 13 1.13 -13.93 14.87
N THR A 14 2.04 -14.26 13.98
CA THR A 14 2.90 -15.45 14.05
C THR A 14 4.37 -15.05 14.11
N GLU A 15 5.21 -15.97 14.55
CA GLU A 15 6.65 -15.83 14.44
C GLU A 15 7.15 -16.41 13.12
N ARG A 16 8.13 -15.76 12.49
CA ARG A 16 8.90 -16.24 11.35
C ARG A 16 8.18 -16.32 9.99
N ARG A 17 6.92 -15.98 9.89
CA ARG A 17 6.17 -15.94 8.62
C ARG A 17 4.93 -15.07 8.75
N THR A 18 4.40 -14.64 7.63
CA THR A 18 3.11 -13.96 7.57
C THR A 18 2.02 -14.96 7.22
N GLN A 19 0.95 -14.94 8.03
CA GLN A 19 -0.19 -15.84 7.89
C GLN A 19 -1.48 -15.03 7.74
N LEU A 20 -2.32 -15.46 6.79
CA LEU A 20 -3.69 -14.96 6.61
C LEU A 20 -4.70 -16.03 6.98
N GLY A 21 -5.75 -15.63 7.68
CA GLY A 21 -6.81 -16.53 8.11
C GLY A 21 -6.40 -17.50 9.21
N THR A 22 -7.35 -18.33 9.65
CA THR A 22 -7.20 -19.31 10.74
C THR A 22 -7.84 -20.64 10.39
N GLY A 23 -7.47 -21.72 11.08
CA GLY A 23 -8.02 -23.05 10.84
C GLY A 23 -7.54 -23.67 9.53
N ASP A 24 -8.41 -24.47 8.91
CA ASP A 24 -8.06 -25.24 7.70
C ASP A 24 -7.91 -24.34 6.45
N ASP A 25 -8.44 -23.13 6.48
CA ASP A 25 -8.35 -22.15 5.39
C ASP A 25 -7.16 -21.19 5.54
N ALA A 26 -6.30 -21.38 6.55
CA ALA A 26 -5.14 -20.54 6.77
C ALA A 26 -4.13 -20.63 5.61
N ILE A 27 -3.67 -19.48 5.15
CA ILE A 27 -2.60 -19.37 4.13
C ILE A 27 -1.35 -18.85 4.84
N HIS A 28 -0.23 -19.55 4.63
CA HIS A 28 1.03 -19.31 5.29
C HIS A 28 2.06 -18.71 4.33
N THR A 29 3.09 -18.03 4.88
CA THR A 29 4.29 -17.60 4.13
C THR A 29 3.96 -16.76 2.90
N VAL A 30 3.06 -15.78 3.08
CA VAL A 30 2.57 -14.93 1.98
C VAL A 30 3.45 -13.71 1.71
N GLU A 31 4.43 -13.44 2.56
CA GLU A 31 5.27 -12.23 2.52
C GLU A 31 5.98 -12.02 1.19
N HIS A 32 6.54 -13.08 0.57
CA HIS A 32 7.30 -12.93 -0.67
C HIS A 32 6.41 -12.63 -1.88
N VAL A 33 5.27 -13.31 -1.98
CA VAL A 33 4.31 -13.03 -3.07
C VAL A 33 3.67 -11.65 -2.91
N LEU A 34 3.35 -11.24 -1.67
CA LEU A 34 2.83 -9.91 -1.40
C LEU A 34 3.88 -8.82 -1.66
N ALA A 35 5.16 -9.09 -1.37
CA ALA A 35 6.25 -8.20 -1.72
C ALA A 35 6.34 -7.97 -3.24
N ALA A 36 6.19 -9.04 -4.04
CA ALA A 36 6.18 -8.92 -5.50
C ALA A 36 5.00 -8.08 -5.99
N VAL A 37 3.80 -8.29 -5.44
CA VAL A 37 2.58 -7.52 -5.77
C VAL A 37 2.77 -6.04 -5.45
N ALA A 38 3.19 -5.74 -4.22
CA ALA A 38 3.41 -4.36 -3.78
C ALA A 38 4.55 -3.68 -4.53
N GLY A 39 5.67 -4.40 -4.73
CA GLY A 39 6.85 -3.89 -5.43
C GLY A 39 6.60 -3.65 -6.93
N ALA A 40 5.69 -4.38 -7.55
CA ALA A 40 5.23 -4.15 -8.92
C ALA A 40 4.14 -3.08 -9.02
N GLU A 41 3.70 -2.51 -7.89
CA GLU A 41 2.58 -1.56 -7.82
C GLU A 41 1.27 -2.10 -8.43
N VAL A 42 1.01 -3.40 -8.25
CA VAL A 42 -0.26 -4.03 -8.64
C VAL A 42 -1.28 -3.83 -7.52
N ASP A 43 -2.38 -3.14 -7.81
CA ASP A 43 -3.39 -2.78 -6.81
C ASP A 43 -4.42 -3.91 -6.60
N ASP A 44 -4.85 -4.55 -7.69
CA ASP A 44 -5.85 -5.62 -7.66
C ASP A 44 -5.31 -6.91 -8.29
N VAL A 45 -5.28 -7.98 -7.51
CA VAL A 45 -4.85 -9.30 -7.96
C VAL A 45 -5.58 -10.40 -7.20
N THR A 46 -5.92 -11.48 -7.88
CA THR A 46 -6.37 -12.72 -7.26
C THR A 46 -5.29 -13.78 -7.42
N ILE A 47 -4.84 -14.36 -6.31
CA ILE A 47 -3.85 -15.42 -6.29
C ILE A 47 -4.56 -16.72 -5.89
N GLU A 48 -4.58 -17.69 -6.79
CA GLU A 48 -5.16 -19.01 -6.53
C GLU A 48 -4.08 -19.98 -6.08
N LEU A 49 -4.32 -20.67 -4.98
CA LEU A 49 -3.40 -21.64 -4.40
C LEU A 49 -4.11 -23.02 -4.32
N ASP A 50 -3.38 -24.08 -4.61
CA ASP A 50 -3.80 -25.46 -4.44
C ASP A 50 -3.29 -26.10 -3.14
N GLY A 51 -2.60 -25.30 -2.32
CA GLY A 51 -2.04 -25.68 -1.03
C GLY A 51 -2.16 -24.57 0.01
N PRO A 52 -1.71 -24.83 1.25
CA PRO A 52 -1.81 -23.89 2.36
C PRO A 52 -0.76 -22.75 2.33
N GLU A 53 0.15 -22.77 1.37
CA GLU A 53 1.18 -21.73 1.21
C GLU A 53 1.65 -21.57 -0.24
N PRO A 54 2.07 -20.38 -0.68
CA PRO A 54 2.74 -20.21 -1.96
C PRO A 54 4.03 -21.02 -2.04
N PRO A 55 4.48 -21.40 -3.26
CA PRO A 55 5.75 -22.10 -3.41
C PRO A 55 6.92 -21.21 -2.98
N ILE A 56 7.93 -21.78 -2.33
CA ILE A 56 9.11 -21.04 -1.87
C ILE A 56 9.98 -20.51 -3.03
N MET A 57 9.88 -21.12 -4.20
CA MET A 57 10.69 -20.86 -5.38
C MET A 57 12.20 -20.92 -5.06
N ASP A 58 12.97 -19.88 -5.37
CA ASP A 58 14.38 -19.76 -5.01
C ASP A 58 14.62 -19.07 -3.64
N GLY A 59 13.54 -18.81 -2.89
CA GLY A 59 13.56 -18.10 -1.62
C GLY A 59 13.54 -16.58 -1.71
N SER A 60 13.39 -16.04 -2.92
CA SER A 60 13.27 -14.60 -3.21
C SER A 60 11.88 -14.27 -3.77
N ALA A 61 11.65 -13.01 -4.15
CA ALA A 61 10.40 -12.58 -4.79
C ALA A 61 10.48 -12.54 -6.34
N VAL A 62 11.63 -12.89 -6.94
CA VAL A 62 11.85 -12.73 -8.39
C VAL A 62 10.86 -13.52 -9.22
N ALA A 63 10.65 -14.81 -8.91
CA ALA A 63 9.76 -15.67 -9.68
C ALA A 63 8.30 -15.17 -9.66
N PHE A 64 7.85 -14.61 -8.54
CA PHE A 64 6.53 -13.98 -8.44
C PHE A 64 6.44 -12.70 -9.25
N LEU A 65 7.50 -11.88 -9.23
CA LEU A 65 7.59 -10.64 -10.02
C LEU A 65 7.57 -10.93 -11.53
N GLU A 66 8.31 -11.97 -11.96
CA GLU A 66 8.32 -12.44 -13.35
C GLU A 66 6.94 -12.98 -13.78
N ALA A 67 6.27 -13.72 -12.91
CA ALA A 67 4.92 -14.23 -13.16
C ALA A 67 3.90 -13.08 -13.30
N LEU A 68 3.93 -12.07 -12.43
CA LEU A 68 3.10 -10.88 -12.53
C LEU A 68 3.36 -10.11 -13.84
N SER A 69 4.62 -9.91 -14.18
CA SER A 69 5.00 -9.24 -15.44
C SER A 69 4.51 -10.02 -16.67
N SER A 70 4.65 -11.36 -16.64
CA SER A 70 4.23 -12.24 -17.75
C SER A 70 2.71 -12.30 -17.90
N ALA A 71 1.96 -12.15 -16.80
CA ALA A 71 0.51 -12.10 -16.83
C ALA A 71 -0.04 -10.82 -17.50
N GLY A 72 0.79 -9.80 -17.64
CA GLY A 72 0.46 -8.56 -18.32
C GLY A 72 -0.56 -7.72 -17.52
N PRO A 73 -0.13 -7.02 -16.47
CA PRO A 73 -1.03 -6.16 -15.69
C PRO A 73 -1.71 -5.14 -16.60
N SER A 74 -3.02 -4.95 -16.41
CA SER A 74 -3.82 -3.98 -17.16
C SER A 74 -4.08 -2.74 -16.33
N SER A 75 -3.98 -1.57 -16.96
CA SER A 75 -4.40 -0.31 -16.35
C SER A 75 -5.91 -0.33 -16.10
N GLN A 76 -6.28 -0.13 -14.85
CA GLN A 76 -7.67 0.07 -14.46
C GLN A 76 -8.02 1.57 -14.46
N ARG A 77 -9.31 1.87 -14.59
CA ARG A 77 -9.81 3.23 -14.44
C ARG A 77 -10.02 3.49 -12.95
N GLY A 78 -9.30 4.44 -12.43
CA GLY A 78 -9.33 4.80 -11.02
C GLY A 78 -8.00 5.38 -10.60
N LEU A 79 -8.00 5.99 -9.43
CA LEU A 79 -6.77 6.45 -8.79
C LEU A 79 -6.29 5.36 -7.83
N ALA A 80 -5.00 5.09 -7.82
CA ALA A 80 -4.40 4.23 -6.82
C ALA A 80 -4.69 4.77 -5.41
N GLU A 81 -5.08 3.90 -4.50
CA GLU A 81 -5.30 4.28 -3.11
C GLU A 81 -3.98 4.28 -2.33
N TYR A 82 -3.74 5.34 -1.59
CA TYR A 82 -2.53 5.49 -0.78
C TYR A 82 -2.87 5.56 0.70
N LEU A 83 -2.06 4.94 1.52
CA LEU A 83 -2.05 5.13 2.95
C LEU A 83 -0.98 6.16 3.30
N THR A 84 -1.40 7.32 3.80
CA THR A 84 -0.53 8.41 4.23
C THR A 84 -0.64 8.66 5.73
N LEU A 85 0.41 9.17 6.32
CA LEU A 85 0.45 9.52 7.74
C LEU A 85 0.31 11.03 7.93
N ARG A 86 -0.39 11.41 9.00
CA ARG A 86 -0.47 12.81 9.46
C ARG A 86 0.55 13.15 10.54
N SER A 87 0.96 12.14 11.30
CA SER A 87 1.92 12.28 12.40
C SER A 87 2.77 11.02 12.52
N PRO A 88 3.97 11.12 13.09
CA PRO A 88 4.82 9.97 13.31
C PRO A 88 4.17 8.89 14.18
N ILE A 89 4.47 7.64 13.88
CA ILE A 89 4.08 6.46 14.64
C ILE A 89 5.35 5.76 15.14
N ARG A 90 5.30 5.21 16.34
CA ARG A 90 6.33 4.32 16.87
C ARG A 90 5.70 3.07 17.42
N VAL A 91 6.22 1.90 17.00
CA VAL A 91 5.82 0.58 17.48
C VAL A 91 7.04 -0.15 18.01
N VAL A 92 6.89 -0.85 19.12
CA VAL A 92 7.93 -1.68 19.73
C VAL A 92 7.34 -3.07 20.01
N ASP A 93 8.03 -4.12 19.54
CA ASP A 93 7.67 -5.52 19.77
C ASP A 93 8.94 -6.30 20.12
N GLY A 94 9.20 -6.48 21.41
CA GLY A 94 10.45 -7.06 21.92
C GLY A 94 11.66 -6.19 21.53
N GLU A 95 12.61 -6.76 20.77
CA GLU A 95 13.77 -6.04 20.25
C GLU A 95 13.49 -5.29 18.95
N SER A 96 12.35 -5.56 18.30
CA SER A 96 11.96 -4.89 17.07
C SER A 96 11.42 -3.49 17.35
N ILE A 97 11.95 -2.49 16.67
CA ILE A 97 11.53 -1.10 16.80
C ILE A 97 11.21 -0.57 15.41
N TYR A 98 10.05 0.07 15.28
CA TYR A 98 9.59 0.70 14.06
C TYR A 98 9.22 2.14 14.30
N GLU A 99 9.64 3.00 13.38
CA GLU A 99 9.19 4.39 13.30
C GLU A 99 8.68 4.65 11.89
N ALA A 100 7.51 5.25 11.78
CA ALA A 100 6.95 5.67 10.51
C ALA A 100 6.66 7.18 10.56
N HIS A 101 7.06 7.89 9.54
CA HIS A 101 6.90 9.34 9.40
C HIS A 101 6.17 9.67 8.11
N PRO A 102 5.46 10.82 8.03
CA PRO A 102 4.88 11.30 6.79
C PRO A 102 5.92 11.38 5.66
N SER A 103 5.54 10.91 4.48
CA SER A 103 6.37 10.95 3.25
C SER A 103 5.46 10.85 2.03
N ASP A 104 5.93 11.33 0.88
CA ASP A 104 5.21 11.21 -0.40
C ASP A 104 5.50 9.89 -1.12
N THR A 105 6.51 9.13 -0.67
CA THR A 105 6.90 7.81 -1.21
C THR A 105 7.07 6.81 -0.08
N LEU A 106 7.26 5.53 -0.41
CA LEU A 106 7.71 4.52 0.55
C LEU A 106 9.25 4.58 0.65
N ASP A 107 9.76 5.31 1.64
CA ASP A 107 11.18 5.35 2.00
C ASP A 107 11.41 4.33 3.14
N LEU A 108 12.03 3.19 2.84
CA LEU A 108 12.23 2.08 3.77
C LEU A 108 13.70 1.99 4.18
N SER A 109 13.95 2.14 5.49
CA SER A 109 15.24 1.90 6.12
C SER A 109 15.14 0.68 7.03
N VAL A 110 16.00 -0.30 6.83
CA VAL A 110 16.04 -1.53 7.65
C VAL A 110 17.43 -1.71 8.25
N SER A 111 17.48 -2.08 9.52
CA SER A 111 18.71 -2.50 10.20
C SER A 111 18.49 -3.82 10.92
N ILE A 112 19.47 -4.71 10.82
CA ILE A 112 19.51 -6.01 11.48
C ILE A 112 20.79 -6.13 12.30
N ASP A 113 20.74 -7.01 13.30
CA ASP A 113 21.91 -7.32 14.13
C ASP A 113 21.77 -8.77 14.61
N PHE A 114 22.52 -9.66 13.98
CA PHE A 114 22.55 -11.08 14.31
C PHE A 114 23.90 -11.47 14.93
N PRO A 115 23.91 -12.30 15.97
CA PRO A 115 25.16 -12.79 16.59
C PRO A 115 25.80 -13.87 15.70
N HIS A 116 26.05 -13.53 14.43
CA HIS A 116 26.68 -14.40 13.45
C HIS A 116 27.78 -13.65 12.68
N PRO A 117 29.00 -14.17 12.53
CA PRO A 117 30.16 -13.43 11.98
C PRO A 117 29.94 -12.95 10.54
N LEU A 118 29.14 -13.65 9.73
CA LEU A 118 28.84 -13.24 8.36
C LEU A 118 27.68 -12.24 8.26
N ILE A 119 26.85 -12.10 9.27
CA ILE A 119 25.73 -11.17 9.25
C ILE A 119 26.08 -9.91 10.04
N GLY A 120 26.32 -10.07 11.35
CA GLY A 120 26.59 -8.94 12.24
C GLY A 120 25.50 -7.87 12.15
N ARG A 121 25.94 -6.62 12.17
CA ARG A 121 25.09 -5.46 11.93
C ARG A 121 25.13 -5.09 10.45
N GLN A 122 23.94 -5.07 9.83
CA GLN A 122 23.76 -4.62 8.45
C GLN A 122 22.62 -3.59 8.40
N GLU A 123 22.71 -2.66 7.44
CA GLU A 123 21.73 -1.61 7.24
C GLU A 123 21.52 -1.41 5.73
N CYS A 124 20.26 -1.14 5.32
CA CYS A 124 19.93 -0.71 3.97
C CYS A 124 18.86 0.38 4.00
N ARG A 125 18.77 1.15 2.91
CA ARG A 125 17.73 2.14 2.71
C ARG A 125 17.36 2.22 1.24
N TYR A 126 16.06 2.24 0.97
CA TYR A 126 15.51 2.30 -0.39
C TYR A 126 14.34 3.28 -0.45
N ASP A 127 14.31 4.10 -1.48
CA ASP A 127 13.06 4.67 -2.00
C ASP A 127 12.44 3.58 -2.87
N VAL A 128 11.39 2.92 -2.36
CA VAL A 128 10.84 1.70 -2.94
C VAL A 128 9.99 2.04 -4.14
N THR A 129 10.62 2.07 -5.31
CA THR A 129 9.97 2.13 -6.62
C THR A 129 9.99 0.75 -7.28
N PRO A 130 9.17 0.47 -8.31
CA PRO A 130 9.20 -0.80 -9.01
C PRO A 130 10.59 -1.19 -9.52
N ASP A 131 11.36 -0.24 -10.07
CA ASP A 131 12.71 -0.48 -10.55
C ASP A 131 13.70 -0.81 -9.43
N VAL A 132 13.63 -0.08 -8.31
CA VAL A 132 14.48 -0.33 -7.13
C VAL A 132 14.12 -1.67 -6.51
N PHE A 133 12.82 -1.96 -6.36
CA PHE A 133 12.36 -3.24 -5.84
C PHE A 133 12.88 -4.40 -6.69
N ALA A 134 12.67 -4.34 -8.01
CA ALA A 134 13.07 -5.42 -8.92
C ALA A 134 14.58 -5.72 -8.92
N ARG A 135 15.43 -4.68 -8.81
CA ARG A 135 16.89 -4.83 -8.89
C ARG A 135 17.56 -5.07 -7.56
N GLU A 136 17.10 -4.42 -6.50
CA GLU A 136 17.84 -4.34 -5.24
C GLU A 136 17.21 -5.17 -4.11
N ILE A 137 15.89 -5.42 -4.16
CA ILE A 137 15.14 -6.04 -3.06
C ILE A 137 14.62 -7.42 -3.46
N ALA A 138 13.88 -7.51 -4.56
CA ALA A 138 13.23 -8.76 -4.98
C ALA A 138 14.15 -9.96 -5.09
N PRO A 139 15.42 -9.83 -5.55
CA PRO A 139 16.30 -10.98 -5.67
C PRO A 139 16.95 -11.44 -4.35
N ALA A 140 16.71 -10.77 -3.22
CA ALA A 140 17.28 -11.19 -1.94
C ALA A 140 16.55 -12.43 -1.40
N ARG A 141 17.32 -13.48 -1.12
CA ARG A 141 16.78 -14.79 -0.68
C ARG A 141 16.62 -14.88 0.82
N THR A 142 15.62 -15.66 1.24
CA THR A 142 15.43 -16.02 2.65
C THR A 142 16.62 -16.77 3.19
N PHE A 143 16.81 -16.72 4.52
CA PHE A 143 17.93 -17.36 5.18
C PHE A 143 17.53 -18.00 6.51
N GLY A 144 18.32 -18.99 6.94
CA GLY A 144 18.13 -19.67 8.22
C GLY A 144 19.41 -20.31 8.72
N PHE A 145 19.38 -20.80 9.96
CA PHE A 145 20.54 -21.38 10.62
C PHE A 145 20.39 -22.90 10.72
N VAL A 146 21.46 -23.66 10.41
CA VAL A 146 21.49 -25.13 10.53
C VAL A 146 20.96 -25.60 11.87
N ARG A 147 21.42 -24.98 12.97
CA ARG A 147 20.97 -25.31 14.34
C ARG A 147 19.46 -25.20 14.59
N GLU A 148 18.75 -24.45 13.74
CA GLU A 148 17.31 -24.24 13.84
C GLU A 148 16.53 -25.17 12.90
N VAL A 149 17.18 -25.68 11.86
CA VAL A 149 16.55 -26.53 10.84
C VAL A 149 15.93 -27.78 11.45
N ASP A 150 16.66 -28.50 12.30
CA ASP A 150 16.15 -29.72 12.94
C ASP A 150 14.97 -29.45 13.88
N ALA A 151 15.07 -28.35 14.65
CA ALA A 151 13.99 -27.91 15.54
C ALA A 151 12.75 -27.45 14.76
N LEU A 152 12.90 -26.84 13.61
CA LEU A 152 11.81 -26.40 12.76
C LEU A 152 11.16 -27.62 12.01
N ARG A 153 11.97 -28.53 11.52
CA ARG A 153 11.48 -29.78 10.89
C ARG A 153 10.69 -30.65 11.85
N SER A 154 11.16 -30.80 13.11
CA SER A 154 10.42 -31.55 14.14
C SER A 154 9.06 -30.96 14.47
N ARG A 155 8.88 -29.64 14.26
CA ARG A 155 7.61 -28.89 14.41
C ARG A 155 6.77 -28.87 13.12
N GLY A 156 7.19 -29.58 12.06
CA GLY A 156 6.50 -29.63 10.78
C GLY A 156 6.63 -28.38 9.92
N LEU A 157 7.58 -27.49 10.26
CA LEU A 157 7.90 -26.26 9.50
C LEU A 157 9.03 -26.54 8.50
N ILE A 158 9.25 -25.60 7.56
CA ILE A 158 10.31 -25.65 6.51
C ILE A 158 10.37 -26.99 5.75
N ARG A 159 9.23 -27.63 5.47
CA ARG A 159 9.18 -28.92 4.77
C ARG A 159 9.78 -28.87 3.37
N GLY A 160 9.72 -27.71 2.69
CA GLY A 160 10.32 -27.47 1.38
C GLY A 160 11.68 -26.75 1.43
N GLY A 161 12.19 -26.41 2.62
CA GLY A 161 13.46 -25.69 2.76
C GLY A 161 14.70 -26.56 2.44
N SER A 162 15.52 -26.08 1.52
CA SER A 162 16.80 -26.69 1.11
C SER A 162 17.86 -25.59 0.88
N THR A 163 19.11 -25.99 0.67
CA THR A 163 20.18 -25.06 0.26
C THR A 163 19.97 -24.46 -1.14
N GLU A 164 19.03 -25.00 -1.93
CA GLU A 164 18.66 -24.45 -3.25
C GLU A 164 17.72 -23.25 -3.16
N ASN A 165 16.88 -23.19 -2.12
CA ASN A 165 15.82 -22.18 -1.98
C ASN A 165 15.90 -21.34 -0.69
N ALA A 166 17.00 -21.43 0.04
CA ALA A 166 17.32 -20.60 1.19
C ALA A 166 18.82 -20.50 1.39
N ILE A 167 19.30 -19.40 1.94
CA ILE A 167 20.68 -19.26 2.41
C ILE A 167 20.75 -19.93 3.78
N VAL A 168 21.41 -21.08 3.86
CA VAL A 168 21.61 -21.81 5.11
C VAL A 168 22.95 -21.45 5.69
N LEU A 169 22.97 -21.11 6.99
CA LEU A 169 24.18 -20.70 7.72
C LEU A 169 24.51 -21.73 8.79
N ASP A 170 25.76 -22.16 8.84
CA ASP A 170 26.33 -22.81 10.01
C ASP A 170 27.13 -21.79 10.86
N ASP A 171 27.83 -22.24 11.91
CA ASP A 171 28.58 -21.34 12.78
C ASP A 171 29.80 -20.68 12.10
N THR A 172 30.17 -21.11 10.90
CA THR A 172 31.36 -20.69 10.16
C THR A 172 31.08 -19.95 8.88
N GLY A 173 29.93 -20.20 8.24
CA GLY A 173 29.65 -19.63 6.92
C GLY A 173 28.31 -20.00 6.31
N VAL A 174 28.23 -19.76 5.00
CA VAL A 174 27.10 -20.20 4.15
C VAL A 174 27.37 -21.62 3.69
N VAL A 175 26.37 -22.50 3.89
CA VAL A 175 26.44 -23.91 3.51
C VAL A 175 26.00 -24.09 2.07
N GLU A 176 26.86 -24.70 1.24
CA GLU A 176 26.56 -25.12 -0.14
C GLU A 176 25.90 -24.05 -1.03
N ASN A 177 26.18 -22.78 -0.75
CA ASN A 177 25.62 -21.66 -1.53
C ASN A 177 26.58 -20.46 -1.52
N THR A 178 26.28 -19.44 -2.32
CA THR A 178 27.00 -18.17 -2.33
C THR A 178 26.00 -17.03 -2.24
N LEU A 179 26.38 -15.95 -1.54
CA LEU A 179 25.56 -14.73 -1.45
C LEU A 179 25.53 -14.02 -2.79
N ARG A 180 24.37 -13.47 -3.14
CA ARG A 180 24.20 -12.55 -4.29
C ARG A 180 24.85 -11.19 -3.98
N TRP A 181 24.79 -10.77 -2.72
CA TRP A 181 25.45 -9.56 -2.19
C TRP A 181 25.95 -9.78 -0.77
N PRO A 182 26.98 -9.08 -0.32
CA PRO A 182 27.44 -9.17 1.07
C PRO A 182 26.37 -8.81 2.10
N ASP A 183 25.42 -7.97 1.72
CA ASP A 183 24.29 -7.47 2.52
C ASP A 183 22.95 -8.13 2.18
N GLU A 184 22.96 -9.33 1.57
CA GLU A 184 21.74 -10.02 1.12
C GLU A 184 20.76 -10.27 2.29
N PHE A 185 21.24 -10.46 3.48
CA PHE A 185 20.42 -10.71 4.67
C PHE A 185 19.52 -9.51 5.03
N VAL A 186 20.06 -8.29 5.04
CA VAL A 186 19.27 -7.10 5.32
C VAL A 186 18.34 -6.73 4.15
N ARG A 187 18.77 -7.01 2.91
CA ARG A 187 17.92 -6.85 1.72
C ARG A 187 16.70 -7.76 1.79
N HIS A 188 16.89 -9.02 2.21
CA HIS A 188 15.77 -9.93 2.41
C HIS A 188 14.82 -9.43 3.52
N LYS A 189 15.36 -8.90 4.62
CA LYS A 189 14.50 -8.30 5.65
C LYS A 189 13.74 -7.06 5.14
N ALA A 190 14.31 -6.31 4.18
CA ALA A 190 13.57 -5.25 3.50
C ALA A 190 12.46 -5.82 2.58
N LEU A 191 12.71 -6.94 1.88
CA LEU A 191 11.69 -7.66 1.11
C LEU A 191 10.52 -8.08 2.00
N ASP A 192 10.81 -8.72 3.15
CA ASP A 192 9.80 -9.11 4.13
C ASP A 192 8.95 -7.91 4.58
N CYS A 193 9.60 -6.78 4.88
CA CYS A 193 8.91 -5.55 5.29
C CYS A 193 7.97 -5.03 4.18
N VAL A 194 8.40 -5.04 2.91
CA VAL A 194 7.55 -4.63 1.78
C VAL A 194 6.32 -5.53 1.67
N GLY A 195 6.50 -6.86 1.78
CA GLY A 195 5.41 -7.82 1.72
C GLY A 195 4.41 -7.67 2.87
N ASP A 196 4.92 -7.50 4.09
CA ASP A 196 4.06 -7.29 5.26
C ASP A 196 3.33 -5.93 5.19
N LEU A 197 3.98 -4.87 4.68
CA LEU A 197 3.36 -3.56 4.47
C LEU A 197 2.24 -3.59 3.41
N ALA A 198 2.28 -4.53 2.46
CA ALA A 198 1.20 -4.74 1.49
C ALA A 198 -0.14 -5.05 2.15
N LEU A 199 -0.13 -5.62 3.37
CA LEU A 199 -1.33 -5.88 4.16
C LEU A 199 -2.07 -4.61 4.61
N ALA A 200 -1.53 -3.43 4.35
CA ALA A 200 -2.27 -2.18 4.48
C ALA A 200 -3.46 -2.08 3.50
N GLY A 201 -3.51 -2.96 2.47
CA GLY A 201 -4.54 -2.96 1.43
C GLY A 201 -4.51 -1.74 0.51
N ARG A 202 -3.45 -0.93 0.61
CA ARG A 202 -3.20 0.30 -0.16
C ARG A 202 -1.72 0.52 -0.30
N ARG A 203 -1.30 1.31 -1.28
CA ARG A 203 0.09 1.73 -1.42
C ARG A 203 0.51 2.62 -0.26
N VAL A 204 1.54 2.23 0.48
CA VAL A 204 2.01 2.97 1.65
C VAL A 204 2.91 4.13 1.22
N ARG A 205 2.58 5.33 1.65
CA ARG A 205 3.41 6.55 1.55
C ARG A 205 3.86 6.97 2.93
N ALA A 206 5.02 6.47 3.32
CA ALA A 206 5.62 6.76 4.61
C ALA A 206 7.13 6.53 4.55
N ARG A 207 7.88 7.27 5.35
CA ARG A 207 9.25 6.91 5.69
C ARG A 207 9.21 5.94 6.86
N VAL A 208 9.54 4.68 6.60
CA VAL A 208 9.56 3.60 7.59
C VAL A 208 11.00 3.27 7.96
N VAL A 209 11.30 3.33 9.25
CA VAL A 209 12.57 2.88 9.82
C VAL A 209 12.28 1.66 10.68
N ALA A 210 12.86 0.51 10.32
CA ALA A 210 12.68 -0.76 11.01
C ALA A 210 14.00 -1.28 11.54
N HIS A 211 14.12 -1.39 12.87
CA HIS A 211 15.26 -1.99 13.54
C HIS A 211 14.89 -3.41 13.98
N LYS A 212 15.72 -4.40 13.59
CA LYS A 212 15.50 -5.84 13.82
C LYS A 212 14.04 -6.27 13.47
N PRO A 213 13.58 -6.03 12.24
CA PRO A 213 12.17 -6.29 11.91
C PRO A 213 11.83 -7.78 12.00
N SER A 214 10.60 -8.03 12.43
CA SER A 214 9.93 -9.33 12.45
C SER A 214 8.57 -9.22 11.78
N HIS A 215 8.04 -10.31 11.21
CA HIS A 215 6.68 -10.31 10.60
C HIS A 215 5.63 -9.83 11.60
N ARG A 216 5.66 -10.35 12.82
CA ARG A 216 4.76 -9.92 13.89
C ARG A 216 4.83 -8.42 14.13
N GLY A 217 6.04 -7.87 14.27
CA GLY A 217 6.24 -6.43 14.54
C GLY A 217 5.81 -5.58 13.35
N THR A 218 6.07 -6.00 12.10
CA THR A 218 5.62 -5.29 10.92
C THR A 218 4.09 -5.31 10.79
N ILE A 219 3.43 -6.44 11.09
CA ILE A 219 1.95 -6.51 11.15
C ILE A 219 1.40 -5.56 12.21
N LEU A 220 2.03 -5.44 13.39
CA LEU A 220 1.63 -4.47 14.41
C LEU A 220 1.80 -3.02 13.91
N LEU A 221 2.88 -2.73 13.19
CA LEU A 221 3.06 -1.43 12.54
C LEU A 221 1.92 -1.17 11.54
N VAL A 222 1.61 -2.12 10.66
CA VAL A 222 0.52 -1.97 9.67
C VAL A 222 -0.82 -1.71 10.36
N ARG A 223 -1.12 -2.39 11.47
CA ARG A 223 -2.33 -2.11 12.27
C ARG A 223 -2.38 -0.68 12.79
N GLU A 224 -1.26 -0.14 13.26
CA GLU A 224 -1.20 1.26 13.71
C GLU A 224 -1.27 2.24 12.52
N LEU A 225 -0.62 1.92 11.39
CA LEU A 225 -0.71 2.69 10.15
C LEU A 225 -2.17 2.80 9.68
N THR A 226 -2.89 1.69 9.62
CA THR A 226 -4.30 1.66 9.17
C THR A 226 -5.25 2.36 10.13
N LYS A 227 -5.00 2.31 11.44
CA LYS A 227 -5.79 3.05 12.44
C LYS A 227 -5.61 4.57 12.32
N GLN A 228 -4.37 5.04 12.10
CA GLN A 228 -4.03 6.46 12.06
C GLN A 228 -4.12 7.05 10.66
N ALA A 229 -4.05 6.22 9.63
CA ALA A 229 -4.33 6.67 8.29
C ALA A 229 -5.75 7.20 8.26
N GLY A 230 -5.86 8.49 8.40
CA GLY A 230 -7.12 9.13 8.05
C GLY A 230 -7.47 8.68 6.64
N LYS A 231 -8.77 8.52 6.35
CA LYS A 231 -9.26 8.35 4.98
C LYS A 231 -8.49 9.31 4.09
N GLU A 232 -7.92 8.78 3.04
CA GLU A 232 -7.10 9.57 2.14
C GLU A 232 -7.91 10.74 1.62
N THR A 233 -7.41 11.93 1.81
CA THR A 233 -7.87 13.09 1.07
C THR A 233 -7.17 13.05 -0.27
N THR A 234 -7.78 12.43 -1.26
CA THR A 234 -7.34 12.60 -2.65
C THR A 234 -7.59 14.06 -3.00
N VAL A 235 -6.56 14.86 -2.97
CA VAL A 235 -6.65 16.26 -3.39
C VAL A 235 -6.58 16.29 -4.91
N LEU A 236 -7.71 16.49 -5.57
CA LEU A 236 -7.73 16.81 -7.00
C LEU A 236 -7.70 18.34 -7.16
N GLY A 237 -6.72 18.81 -7.91
CA GLY A 237 -6.63 20.21 -8.31
C GLY A 237 -7.53 20.52 -9.50
N ILE A 238 -7.51 21.80 -9.90
CA ILE A 238 -8.38 22.28 -10.99
C ILE A 238 -8.13 21.57 -12.32
N GLU A 239 -6.90 21.17 -12.61
CA GLU A 239 -6.56 20.50 -13.87
C GLU A 239 -7.19 19.10 -13.96
N GLU A 240 -7.18 18.34 -12.85
CA GLU A 240 -7.81 17.03 -12.76
C GLU A 240 -9.34 17.15 -12.80
N ILE A 241 -9.90 18.15 -12.10
CA ILE A 241 -11.34 18.42 -12.11
C ILE A 241 -11.82 18.73 -13.54
N MET A 242 -11.05 19.52 -14.30
CA MET A 242 -11.37 19.87 -15.68
C MET A 242 -11.29 18.69 -16.67
N LYS A 243 -10.60 17.62 -16.34
CA LYS A 243 -10.59 16.38 -17.14
C LYS A 243 -11.87 15.58 -17.00
N VAL A 244 -12.55 15.72 -15.86
CA VAL A 244 -13.78 14.96 -15.53
C VAL A 244 -15.04 15.78 -15.79
N LEU A 245 -15.06 17.05 -15.33
CA LEU A 245 -16.19 17.94 -15.51
C LEU A 245 -16.10 18.73 -16.83
N PRO A 246 -17.16 18.80 -17.62
CA PRO A 246 -17.20 19.61 -18.85
C PRO A 246 -17.29 21.11 -18.57
N HIS A 247 -17.61 21.50 -17.36
CA HIS A 247 -17.77 22.89 -16.94
C HIS A 247 -16.49 23.72 -17.13
N ARG A 248 -16.65 24.98 -17.50
CA ARG A 248 -15.54 25.95 -17.66
C ARG A 248 -15.99 27.29 -17.09
N TYR A 249 -15.03 28.24 -16.95
CA TYR A 249 -15.34 29.59 -16.53
C TYR A 249 -16.50 30.19 -17.38
N PRO A 250 -17.48 30.89 -16.78
CA PRO A 250 -17.59 31.24 -15.34
C PRO A 250 -18.35 30.21 -14.51
N PHE A 251 -18.69 29.03 -15.06
CA PHE A 251 -19.60 28.06 -14.47
C PHE A 251 -18.90 26.84 -13.85
N LEU A 252 -17.60 26.79 -13.83
CA LEU A 252 -16.84 25.82 -13.04
C LEU A 252 -16.71 26.35 -11.60
N LEU A 253 -17.46 25.74 -10.67
CA LEU A 253 -17.60 26.23 -9.30
C LEU A 253 -16.84 25.38 -8.27
N VAL A 254 -15.99 24.46 -8.70
CA VAL A 254 -15.17 23.63 -7.80
C VAL A 254 -13.71 23.96 -8.02
N ASP A 255 -13.02 24.36 -6.96
CA ASP A 255 -11.62 24.71 -7.01
C ASP A 255 -10.71 23.53 -6.66
N ARG A 256 -11.16 22.65 -5.73
CA ARG A 256 -10.42 21.47 -5.27
C ARG A 256 -11.37 20.41 -4.74
N ILE A 257 -10.96 19.16 -4.86
CA ILE A 257 -11.56 18.04 -4.14
C ILE A 257 -10.59 17.65 -3.01
N LEU A 258 -11.07 17.63 -1.79
CA LEU A 258 -10.29 17.36 -0.59
C LEU A 258 -10.39 15.89 -0.13
N GLU A 259 -11.50 15.23 -0.45
CA GLU A 259 -11.75 13.86 0.00
C GLU A 259 -12.67 13.15 -0.99
N ILE A 260 -12.33 11.91 -1.35
CA ILE A 260 -13.19 11.01 -2.13
C ILE A 260 -13.23 9.65 -1.42
N GLU A 261 -14.42 9.21 -1.05
CA GLU A 261 -14.72 7.83 -0.69
C GLU A 261 -15.61 7.26 -1.79
N SER A 262 -15.02 6.39 -2.64
CA SER A 262 -15.68 5.90 -3.86
C SER A 262 -17.09 5.38 -3.58
N GLY A 263 -18.07 5.86 -4.37
CA GLY A 263 -19.46 5.50 -4.25
C GLY A 263 -20.20 5.95 -2.98
N LYS A 264 -19.53 6.68 -2.04
CA LYS A 264 -20.14 7.03 -0.74
C LYS A 264 -20.09 8.52 -0.41
N ARG A 265 -18.92 9.15 -0.53
CA ARG A 265 -18.72 10.52 -0.02
C ARG A 265 -17.66 11.27 -0.82
N ILE A 266 -17.88 12.56 -1.01
CA ILE A 266 -16.90 13.47 -1.59
C ILE A 266 -16.95 14.81 -0.85
N VAL A 267 -15.80 15.46 -0.72
CA VAL A 267 -15.68 16.80 -0.16
C VAL A 267 -14.96 17.70 -1.16
N GLY A 268 -15.62 18.73 -1.62
CA GLY A 268 -15.06 19.74 -2.49
C GLY A 268 -14.98 21.11 -1.82
N VAL A 269 -14.15 21.98 -2.37
CA VAL A 269 -13.98 23.37 -1.97
C VAL A 269 -14.31 24.28 -3.13
N LYS A 270 -15.15 25.30 -2.88
CA LYS A 270 -15.30 26.50 -3.69
C LYS A 270 -14.78 27.69 -2.91
N ASN A 271 -13.73 28.34 -3.44
CA ASN A 271 -13.27 29.63 -2.91
C ASN A 271 -14.20 30.73 -3.42
N VAL A 272 -14.78 31.48 -2.50
CA VAL A 272 -15.66 32.61 -2.83
C VAL A 272 -14.93 33.89 -2.52
N THR A 273 -14.49 34.61 -3.56
CA THR A 273 -13.81 35.89 -3.42
C THR A 273 -14.70 37.05 -3.89
N ILE A 274 -14.38 38.27 -3.53
CA ILE A 274 -15.14 39.47 -3.98
C ILE A 274 -15.10 39.63 -5.52
N ASN A 275 -14.17 38.99 -6.18
CA ASN A 275 -14.02 39.04 -7.64
C ASN A 275 -14.96 38.08 -8.40
N GLU A 276 -15.80 37.33 -7.69
CA GLU A 276 -16.76 36.45 -8.36
C GLU A 276 -17.77 37.26 -9.19
N PRO A 277 -18.01 36.88 -10.47
CA PRO A 277 -18.84 37.66 -11.38
C PRO A 277 -20.28 37.89 -10.88
N PHE A 278 -20.83 36.95 -10.11
CA PHE A 278 -22.20 37.05 -9.61
C PHE A 278 -22.40 38.18 -8.57
N PHE A 279 -21.32 38.65 -7.90
CA PHE A 279 -21.43 39.75 -6.97
C PHE A 279 -21.72 41.13 -7.60
N GLN A 280 -21.53 41.26 -8.93
CA GLN A 280 -21.92 42.45 -9.65
C GLN A 280 -23.44 42.68 -9.61
N GLY A 281 -24.22 41.63 -9.50
CA GLY A 281 -25.69 41.68 -9.49
C GLY A 281 -26.35 41.16 -8.21
N HIS A 282 -25.65 40.38 -7.40
CA HIS A 282 -26.25 39.68 -6.24
C HIS A 282 -25.50 39.93 -4.92
N PHE A 283 -25.60 41.08 -4.27
CA PHE A 283 -26.28 42.32 -4.63
C PHE A 283 -25.29 43.45 -4.61
N PRO A 284 -25.47 44.55 -5.39
CA PRO A 284 -24.61 45.71 -5.32
C PRO A 284 -24.53 46.27 -3.89
N GLY A 285 -23.32 46.38 -3.35
CA GLY A 285 -23.08 46.85 -1.97
C GLY A 285 -23.35 45.80 -0.87
N HIS A 286 -23.89 44.62 -1.19
CA HIS A 286 -24.14 43.53 -0.25
C HIS A 286 -23.86 42.14 -0.91
N PRO A 287 -22.61 41.78 -1.06
CA PRO A 287 -22.23 40.57 -1.82
C PRO A 287 -22.61 39.31 -1.04
N ILE A 288 -23.55 38.53 -1.60
CA ILE A 288 -23.96 37.23 -1.09
C ILE A 288 -23.91 36.24 -2.26
N MET A 289 -23.28 35.09 -2.06
CA MET A 289 -23.29 34.04 -3.07
C MET A 289 -24.73 33.53 -3.28
N PRO A 290 -25.24 33.51 -4.53
CA PRO A 290 -26.57 32.97 -4.81
C PRO A 290 -26.71 31.53 -4.32
N GLY A 291 -27.77 31.22 -3.59
CA GLY A 291 -28.00 29.86 -3.08
C GLY A 291 -28.06 28.80 -4.16
N VAL A 292 -28.62 29.14 -5.33
CA VAL A 292 -28.65 28.24 -6.49
C VAL A 292 -27.24 27.88 -6.98
N LEU A 293 -26.26 28.77 -6.87
CA LEU A 293 -24.86 28.48 -7.22
C LEU A 293 -24.15 27.62 -6.16
N ILE A 294 -24.59 27.68 -4.89
CA ILE A 294 -24.12 26.74 -3.87
C ILE A 294 -24.56 25.32 -4.21
N ILE A 295 -25.84 25.16 -4.61
CA ILE A 295 -26.37 23.86 -5.06
C ILE A 295 -25.59 23.37 -6.29
N GLU A 296 -25.35 24.23 -7.25
CA GLU A 296 -24.60 23.89 -8.45
C GLU A 296 -23.16 23.45 -8.11
N ALA A 297 -22.47 24.14 -7.21
CA ALA A 297 -21.15 23.73 -6.76
C ALA A 297 -21.18 22.35 -6.08
N MET A 298 -22.21 22.09 -5.25
CA MET A 298 -22.42 20.77 -4.62
C MET A 298 -22.69 19.68 -5.66
N ALA A 299 -23.43 20.04 -6.72
CA ALA A 299 -23.73 19.13 -7.83
C ALA A 299 -22.48 18.75 -8.62
N GLN A 300 -21.64 19.72 -8.92
CA GLN A 300 -20.37 19.49 -9.60
C GLN A 300 -19.47 18.58 -8.76
N VAL A 301 -19.40 18.79 -7.45
CA VAL A 301 -18.69 17.89 -6.53
C VAL A 301 -19.30 16.49 -6.54
N GLY A 302 -20.63 16.37 -6.47
CA GLY A 302 -21.33 15.09 -6.58
C GLY A 302 -21.12 14.40 -7.93
N GLY A 303 -21.04 15.19 -9.01
CA GLY A 303 -20.72 14.73 -10.36
C GLY A 303 -19.33 14.08 -10.43
N MET A 304 -18.34 14.64 -9.75
CA MET A 304 -17.00 14.03 -9.63
C MET A 304 -17.04 12.64 -8.98
N LEU A 305 -17.86 12.47 -7.92
CA LEU A 305 -18.04 11.19 -7.27
C LEU A 305 -18.70 10.17 -8.21
N LEU A 306 -19.76 10.58 -8.90
CA LEU A 306 -20.51 9.73 -9.83
C LEU A 306 -19.64 9.32 -11.02
N MET A 307 -18.94 10.27 -11.63
CA MET A 307 -18.08 10.04 -12.80
C MET A 307 -16.87 9.16 -12.48
N GLY A 308 -16.39 9.15 -11.24
CA GLY A 308 -15.36 8.22 -10.79
C GLY A 308 -15.78 6.75 -10.78
N SER A 309 -17.10 6.47 -10.90
CA SER A 309 -17.67 5.11 -10.89
C SER A 309 -18.29 4.69 -12.23
N VAL A 310 -18.16 5.50 -13.27
CA VAL A 310 -18.79 5.24 -14.60
C VAL A 310 -17.70 5.01 -15.65
N ASP A 311 -17.98 4.09 -16.58
CA ASP A 311 -17.14 3.90 -17.75
C ASP A 311 -17.24 5.09 -18.70
N ASP A 312 -16.12 5.51 -19.31
CA ASP A 312 -16.00 6.61 -20.27
C ASP A 312 -16.61 7.95 -19.77
N PRO A 313 -16.17 8.47 -18.61
CA PRO A 313 -16.75 9.67 -18.01
C PRO A 313 -16.65 10.91 -18.91
N GLU A 314 -15.63 10.98 -19.77
CA GLU A 314 -15.42 12.07 -20.74
C GLU A 314 -16.49 12.14 -21.83
N THR A 315 -17.25 11.07 -22.04
CA THR A 315 -18.34 11.01 -23.04
C THR A 315 -19.71 11.26 -22.44
N LYS A 316 -19.80 11.44 -21.12
CA LYS A 316 -21.08 11.53 -20.39
C LYS A 316 -21.24 12.88 -19.72
N VAL A 317 -22.49 13.30 -19.59
CA VAL A 317 -22.87 14.53 -18.90
C VAL A 317 -23.94 14.19 -17.85
N VAL A 318 -23.78 14.72 -16.65
CA VAL A 318 -24.73 14.54 -15.55
C VAL A 318 -25.71 15.71 -15.56
N TYR A 319 -27.02 15.40 -15.50
CA TYR A 319 -28.09 16.38 -15.41
C TYR A 319 -28.85 16.20 -14.10
N PHE A 320 -29.22 17.29 -13.45
CA PHE A 320 -30.23 17.26 -12.40
C PHE A 320 -31.61 16.99 -12.98
N MET A 321 -32.32 16.08 -12.33
CA MET A 321 -33.76 15.86 -12.64
C MET A 321 -34.67 16.49 -11.60
N SER A 322 -34.29 16.50 -10.33
CA SER A 322 -35.05 17.10 -9.23
C SER A 322 -34.15 17.47 -8.06
N LEU A 323 -34.59 18.39 -7.23
CA LEU A 323 -34.04 18.82 -5.98
C LEU A 323 -35.15 18.92 -4.96
N ASP A 324 -35.07 18.14 -3.87
CA ASP A 324 -36.08 18.10 -2.84
C ASP A 324 -35.50 18.55 -1.47
N ASN A 325 -36.33 19.17 -0.64
CA ASN A 325 -36.02 19.58 0.73
C ASN A 325 -34.79 20.51 0.89
N VAL A 326 -34.53 21.37 -0.08
CA VAL A 326 -33.50 22.39 0.01
C VAL A 326 -33.95 23.50 0.96
N LYS A 327 -33.11 23.80 1.97
CA LYS A 327 -33.32 24.88 2.93
C LYS A 327 -32.06 25.71 3.04
N TRP A 328 -32.21 27.02 3.16
CA TRP A 328 -31.14 28.01 3.35
C TRP A 328 -31.13 28.51 4.77
#